data_4a9daef03203fd822567d7ba4a625831
#
_entry.id   4a9daef03203fd822567d7ba4a625831
#
_cell.length_a   1.000
_cell.length_b   1.000
_cell.length_c   1.000
_cell.angle_alpha   90.00
_cell.angle_beta   90.00
_cell.angle_gamma   90.00
#
_symmetry.space_group_name_H-M   'P 1'
#
loop_
_entity.id
_entity.type
_entity.pdbx_description
1 polymer ?
#
loop_
_entity_poly.entity_id
_entity_poly.type
_entity_poly.pdbx_seq_one_letter_code
_entity_poly.pdbx_strand_id
1 'polypeptide(L)'
;NLVGLDESFLNKRHFELSSGQTQRVSFALNLALRSRLYLLDEPTNSVDVGTSKLFGKAVLYMRQRYGCGFVIASHDDKWLSAIAEENVFLHKGRVCEFEYKNIFDARDGVLKFDENASVNLPQNLRNAVKIAVNPSKITLSKTPIEGYLEGILHSVSLYLGKDLLVKIKIGDFLIKTLAPNSQKFNIGERIYFKFDEGAFLGLE
;
A
#
# COMPACT_ATOMS: atom_id res chain seq x y z
N ASN A 1 7.68 -27.30 10.81
CA ASN A 1 6.54 -26.55 11.38
C ASN A 1 6.40 -25.19 10.68
N LEU A 2 5.45 -25.09 9.72
CA LEU A 2 5.28 -23.88 8.90
C LEU A 2 4.54 -22.72 9.63
N VAL A 3 3.81 -23.03 10.69
CA VAL A 3 2.92 -22.05 11.37
C VAL A 3 3.27 -21.80 12.83
N GLY A 4 4.40 -22.37 13.31
CA GLY A 4 4.87 -22.16 14.69
C GLY A 4 3.99 -22.82 15.77
N LEU A 5 3.28 -23.91 15.46
CA LEU A 5 2.53 -24.71 16.40
C LEU A 5 3.30 -26.00 16.70
N ASP A 6 3.44 -26.37 17.95
CA ASP A 6 4.03 -27.62 18.38
C ASP A 6 2.97 -28.72 18.57
N GLU A 7 3.39 -29.95 18.88
CA GLU A 7 2.50 -31.11 19.02
C GLU A 7 1.51 -30.99 20.18
N SER A 8 1.78 -30.15 21.19
CA SER A 8 0.86 -29.94 22.31
C SER A 8 -0.49 -29.39 21.88
N PHE A 9 -0.53 -28.73 20.72
CA PHE A 9 -1.78 -28.17 20.15
C PHE A 9 -2.72 -29.23 19.58
N LEU A 10 -2.24 -30.44 19.28
CA LEU A 10 -3.06 -31.52 18.70
C LEU A 10 -4.20 -31.97 19.61
N ASN A 11 -4.02 -31.84 20.92
CA ASN A 11 -5.00 -32.26 21.92
C ASN A 11 -5.83 -31.12 22.50
N LYS A 12 -5.61 -29.85 22.05
CA LYS A 12 -6.36 -28.69 22.52
C LYS A 12 -7.68 -28.55 21.81
N ARG A 13 -8.72 -28.22 22.55
CA ARG A 13 -10.02 -27.86 22.02
C ARG A 13 -10.00 -26.39 21.56
N HIS A 14 -10.85 -26.02 20.60
CA HIS A 14 -10.83 -24.68 20.00
C HIS A 14 -10.99 -23.54 21.03
N PHE A 15 -11.77 -23.74 22.10
CA PHE A 15 -11.99 -22.76 23.15
C PHE A 15 -10.81 -22.62 24.13
N GLU A 16 -9.82 -23.49 24.05
CA GLU A 16 -8.57 -23.42 24.83
C GLU A 16 -7.48 -22.63 24.09
N LEU A 17 -7.78 -22.18 22.87
CA LEU A 17 -6.85 -21.43 22.03
C LEU A 17 -7.09 -19.93 22.15
N SER A 18 -6.00 -19.15 22.18
CA SER A 18 -6.09 -17.70 21.97
C SER A 18 -6.49 -17.38 20.51
N SER A 19 -6.93 -16.16 20.23
CA SER A 19 -7.27 -15.72 18.87
C SER A 19 -6.14 -15.95 17.87
N GLY A 20 -4.90 -15.58 18.24
CA GLY A 20 -3.74 -15.80 17.38
C GLY A 20 -3.38 -17.31 17.21
N GLN A 21 -3.60 -18.13 18.22
CA GLN A 21 -3.42 -19.59 18.10
C GLN A 21 -4.48 -20.19 17.18
N THR A 22 -5.74 -19.76 17.31
CA THR A 22 -6.83 -20.17 16.41
C THR A 22 -6.52 -19.79 14.96
N GLN A 23 -6.01 -18.58 14.75
CA GLN A 23 -5.59 -18.13 13.41
C GLN A 23 -4.50 -19.01 12.82
N ARG A 24 -3.49 -19.38 13.61
CA ARG A 24 -2.42 -20.30 13.17
C ARG A 24 -2.96 -21.69 12.83
N VAL A 25 -3.86 -22.25 13.65
CA VAL A 25 -4.50 -23.55 13.38
C VAL A 25 -5.32 -23.47 12.08
N SER A 26 -6.16 -22.43 11.91
CA SER A 26 -6.94 -22.23 10.69
C SER A 26 -6.05 -22.12 9.46
N PHE A 27 -4.96 -21.37 9.55
CA PHE A 27 -4.01 -21.25 8.46
C PHE A 27 -3.33 -22.58 8.13
N ALA A 28 -2.90 -23.35 9.14
CA ALA A 28 -2.32 -24.68 8.96
C ALA A 28 -3.29 -25.65 8.29
N LEU A 29 -4.56 -25.67 8.71
CA LEU A 29 -5.61 -26.50 8.10
C LEU A 29 -5.81 -26.16 6.62
N ASN A 30 -5.88 -24.86 6.28
CA ASN A 30 -5.98 -24.43 4.88
C ASN A 30 -4.79 -24.94 4.06
N LEU A 31 -3.56 -24.79 4.55
CA LEU A 31 -2.37 -25.26 3.83
C LEU A 31 -2.33 -26.79 3.68
N ALA A 32 -2.83 -27.53 4.67
CA ALA A 32 -2.88 -28.99 4.64
C ALA A 32 -3.79 -29.55 3.52
N LEU A 33 -4.78 -28.78 3.06
CA LEU A 33 -5.67 -29.16 1.94
C LEU A 33 -4.93 -29.26 0.59
N ARG A 34 -3.74 -28.70 0.46
CA ARG A 34 -2.93 -28.68 -0.79
C ARG A 34 -3.73 -28.21 -2.01
N SER A 35 -4.53 -27.18 -1.82
CA SER A 35 -5.33 -26.58 -2.89
C SER A 35 -4.45 -25.97 -3.98
N ARG A 36 -4.95 -25.91 -5.22
CA ARG A 36 -4.26 -25.22 -6.32
C ARG A 36 -4.32 -23.69 -6.19
N LEU A 37 -5.36 -23.19 -5.52
CA LEU A 37 -5.60 -21.78 -5.25
C LEU A 37 -6.08 -21.60 -3.82
N TYR A 38 -5.50 -20.63 -3.12
CA TYR A 38 -5.89 -20.21 -1.78
C TYR A 38 -6.46 -18.80 -1.83
N LEU A 39 -7.58 -18.59 -1.14
CA LEU A 39 -8.17 -17.28 -0.93
C LEU A 39 -8.03 -16.96 0.56
N LEU A 40 -7.27 -15.92 0.89
CA LEU A 40 -7.00 -15.51 2.25
C LEU A 40 -7.53 -14.09 2.47
N ASP A 41 -8.37 -13.93 3.49
CA ASP A 41 -8.89 -12.64 3.90
C ASP A 41 -8.30 -12.29 5.27
N GLU A 42 -7.55 -11.16 5.34
CA GLU A 42 -6.86 -10.64 6.52
C GLU A 42 -6.11 -11.72 7.32
N PRO A 43 -5.25 -12.56 6.69
CA PRO A 43 -4.65 -13.72 7.37
C PRO A 43 -3.70 -13.34 8.50
N THR A 44 -3.19 -12.11 8.53
CA THR A 44 -2.30 -11.60 9.57
C THR A 44 -3.04 -10.79 10.65
N ASN A 45 -4.35 -10.66 10.55
CA ASN A 45 -5.12 -9.97 11.57
C ASN A 45 -5.05 -10.74 12.91
N SER A 46 -4.88 -10.02 14.01
CA SER A 46 -4.80 -10.59 15.38
C SER A 46 -3.61 -11.52 15.67
N VAL A 47 -2.56 -11.52 14.82
CA VAL A 47 -1.31 -12.23 15.09
C VAL A 47 -0.15 -11.24 15.28
N ASP A 48 0.86 -11.69 16.04
CA ASP A 48 2.09 -10.90 16.24
C ASP A 48 2.97 -10.88 14.97
N VAL A 49 3.93 -9.93 14.94
CA VAL A 49 4.85 -9.74 13.81
C VAL A 49 5.68 -11.02 13.51
N GLY A 50 6.02 -11.81 14.52
CA GLY A 50 6.74 -13.07 14.34
C GLY A 50 5.88 -14.09 13.58
N THR A 51 4.62 -14.22 13.97
CA THR A 51 3.64 -15.11 13.33
C THR A 51 3.32 -14.65 11.90
N SER A 52 3.14 -13.35 11.64
CA SER A 52 2.91 -12.87 10.29
C SER A 52 4.09 -13.16 9.35
N LYS A 53 5.33 -13.07 9.84
CA LYS A 53 6.52 -13.51 9.08
C LYS A 53 6.51 -15.00 8.78
N LEU A 54 6.08 -15.85 9.74
CA LEU A 54 5.93 -17.29 9.50
C LEU A 54 4.90 -17.59 8.42
N PHE A 55 3.76 -16.88 8.43
CA PHE A 55 2.73 -17.02 7.39
C PHE A 55 3.26 -16.64 6.02
N GLY A 56 4.00 -15.52 5.91
CA GLY A 56 4.64 -15.13 4.66
C GLY A 56 5.60 -16.20 4.13
N LYS A 57 6.46 -16.77 5.02
CA LYS A 57 7.35 -17.86 4.64
C LYS A 57 6.58 -19.12 4.20
N ALA A 58 5.47 -19.42 4.86
CA ALA A 58 4.63 -20.57 4.50
C ALA A 58 3.97 -20.38 3.13
N VAL A 59 3.46 -19.19 2.81
CA VAL A 59 2.93 -18.83 1.48
C VAL A 59 4.00 -19.05 0.41
N LEU A 60 5.20 -18.47 0.59
CA LEU A 60 6.30 -18.62 -0.35
C LEU A 60 6.73 -20.08 -0.52
N TYR A 61 6.82 -20.83 0.59
CA TYR A 61 7.15 -22.27 0.56
C TYR A 61 6.11 -23.07 -0.24
N MET A 62 4.81 -22.83 0.01
CA MET A 62 3.73 -23.52 -0.69
C MET A 62 3.75 -23.24 -2.19
N ARG A 63 3.98 -21.98 -2.58
CA ARG A 63 4.13 -21.60 -4.00
C ARG A 63 5.31 -22.31 -4.65
N GLN A 64 6.48 -22.24 -4.04
CA GLN A 64 7.70 -22.83 -4.60
C GLN A 64 7.63 -24.37 -4.67
N ARG A 65 7.08 -25.00 -3.63
CA ARG A 65 7.09 -26.46 -3.49
C ARG A 65 5.96 -27.14 -4.24
N TYR A 66 4.78 -26.47 -4.32
CA TYR A 66 3.56 -27.09 -4.85
C TYR A 66 2.96 -26.34 -6.06
N GLY A 67 3.52 -25.20 -6.45
CA GLY A 67 3.02 -24.39 -7.56
C GLY A 67 1.62 -23.83 -7.38
N CYS A 68 1.15 -23.67 -6.13
CA CYS A 68 -0.18 -23.15 -5.86
C CYS A 68 -0.21 -21.62 -5.93
N GLY A 69 -1.37 -21.06 -6.30
CA GLY A 69 -1.65 -19.62 -6.29
C GLY A 69 -2.24 -19.16 -4.97
N PHE A 70 -2.06 -17.86 -4.68
CA PHE A 70 -2.68 -17.18 -3.54
C PHE A 70 -3.32 -15.88 -3.99
N VAL A 71 -4.56 -15.65 -3.61
CA VAL A 71 -5.22 -14.34 -3.66
C VAL A 71 -5.43 -13.90 -2.22
N ILE A 72 -4.86 -12.77 -1.85
CA ILE A 72 -4.82 -12.31 -0.46
C ILE A 72 -5.39 -10.92 -0.38
N ALA A 73 -6.43 -10.72 0.43
CA ALA A 73 -6.90 -9.41 0.84
C ALA A 73 -6.26 -9.06 2.18
N SER A 74 -5.61 -7.91 2.28
CA SER A 74 -5.03 -7.40 3.52
C SER A 74 -4.78 -5.90 3.44
N HIS A 75 -4.81 -5.25 4.59
CA HIS A 75 -4.39 -3.85 4.77
C HIS A 75 -2.93 -3.72 5.26
N ASP A 76 -2.23 -4.84 5.48
CA ASP A 76 -0.80 -4.86 5.85
C ASP A 76 0.08 -4.77 4.60
N ASP A 77 0.27 -3.55 4.10
CA ASP A 77 1.11 -3.26 2.93
C ASP A 77 2.54 -3.81 3.07
N LYS A 78 3.08 -3.86 4.29
CA LYS A 78 4.45 -4.34 4.53
C LYS A 78 4.53 -5.84 4.35
N TRP A 79 3.54 -6.55 4.86
CA TRP A 79 3.47 -7.99 4.74
C TRP A 79 3.18 -8.41 3.29
N LEU A 80 2.21 -7.77 2.63
CA LEU A 80 1.91 -8.01 1.23
C LEU A 80 3.14 -7.76 0.35
N SER A 81 3.87 -6.66 0.58
CA SER A 81 5.09 -6.32 -0.17
C SER A 81 6.16 -7.41 -0.15
N ALA A 82 6.20 -8.19 0.94
CA ALA A 82 7.21 -9.24 1.10
C ALA A 82 6.86 -10.53 0.34
N ILE A 83 5.60 -10.72 -0.06
CA ILE A 83 5.12 -12.01 -0.60
C ILE A 83 4.37 -11.90 -1.93
N ALA A 84 3.74 -10.75 -2.22
CA ALA A 84 2.94 -10.55 -3.43
C ALA A 84 3.82 -10.24 -4.65
N GLU A 85 3.46 -10.80 -5.79
CA GLU A 85 4.05 -10.48 -7.10
C GLU A 85 3.31 -9.34 -7.77
N GLU A 86 1.98 -9.33 -7.61
CA GLU A 86 1.07 -8.33 -8.15
C GLU A 86 0.16 -7.79 -7.07
N ASN A 87 -0.23 -6.53 -7.19
CA ASN A 87 -1.15 -5.88 -6.28
C ASN A 87 -2.33 -5.33 -7.07
N VAL A 88 -3.53 -5.58 -6.56
CA VAL A 88 -4.78 -5.05 -7.08
C VAL A 88 -5.39 -4.14 -6.03
N PHE A 89 -5.70 -2.92 -6.42
CA PHE A 89 -6.29 -1.94 -5.51
C PHE A 89 -7.81 -1.92 -5.70
N LEU A 90 -8.54 -1.87 -4.58
CA LEU A 90 -10.00 -1.80 -4.58
C LEU A 90 -10.46 -0.52 -3.89
N HIS A 91 -11.39 0.19 -4.52
CA HIS A 91 -12.08 1.32 -3.91
C HIS A 91 -13.57 1.24 -4.21
N LYS A 92 -14.41 1.29 -3.17
CA LYS A 92 -15.88 1.18 -3.28
C LYS A 92 -16.36 0.02 -4.18
N GLY A 93 -15.70 -1.15 -4.05
CA GLY A 93 -16.04 -2.37 -4.81
C GLY A 93 -15.56 -2.40 -6.27
N ARG A 94 -14.77 -1.44 -6.70
CA ARG A 94 -14.19 -1.38 -8.06
C ARG A 94 -12.67 -1.55 -8.02
N VAL A 95 -12.13 -2.21 -9.03
CA VAL A 95 -10.68 -2.28 -9.25
C VAL A 95 -10.18 -0.93 -9.72
N CYS A 96 -9.08 -0.46 -9.11
CA CYS A 96 -8.45 0.82 -9.39
C CYS A 96 -7.07 0.63 -9.98
N GLU A 97 -6.65 1.56 -10.84
CA GLU A 97 -5.32 1.54 -11.48
C GLU A 97 -4.19 1.79 -10.47
N PHE A 98 -4.50 2.49 -9.37
CA PHE A 98 -3.55 2.83 -8.32
C PHE A 98 -4.25 2.93 -6.97
N GLU A 99 -3.48 2.91 -5.90
CA GLU A 99 -4.01 3.09 -4.55
C GLU A 99 -4.38 4.55 -4.29
N TYR A 100 -5.63 4.79 -3.88
CA TYR A 100 -6.14 6.14 -3.59
C TYR A 100 -5.60 6.66 -2.24
N LYS A 101 -4.30 6.93 -2.19
CA LYS A 101 -3.62 7.51 -1.00
C LYS A 101 -3.62 9.03 -0.97
N ASN A 102 -3.78 9.68 -2.14
CA ASN A 102 -3.85 11.12 -2.29
C ASN A 102 -5.27 11.50 -2.74
N ILE A 103 -6.14 11.83 -1.81
CA ILE A 103 -7.50 12.32 -2.12
C ILE A 103 -7.61 13.75 -1.62
N PHE A 104 -8.01 14.66 -2.50
CA PHE A 104 -8.13 16.08 -2.22
C PHE A 104 -9.48 16.60 -2.67
N ASP A 105 -10.00 17.60 -1.95
CA ASP A 105 -11.16 18.35 -2.39
C ASP A 105 -10.74 19.38 -3.45
N ALA A 106 -11.49 19.47 -4.54
CA ALA A 106 -11.31 20.43 -5.62
C ALA A 106 -12.47 21.42 -5.68
N ARG A 107 -12.17 22.66 -6.06
CA ARG A 107 -13.20 23.69 -6.26
C ARG A 107 -12.91 24.44 -7.56
N ASP A 108 -13.92 24.61 -8.38
CA ASP A 108 -13.87 25.37 -9.64
C ASP A 108 -12.72 24.92 -10.57
N GLY A 109 -12.41 23.63 -10.56
CA GLY A 109 -11.33 23.08 -11.37
C GLY A 109 -9.93 23.35 -10.83
N VAL A 110 -9.79 23.67 -9.54
CA VAL A 110 -8.52 23.97 -8.89
C VAL A 110 -8.34 23.11 -7.65
N LEU A 111 -7.15 22.51 -7.51
CA LEU A 111 -6.63 21.97 -6.25
C LEU A 111 -5.80 23.06 -5.58
N LYS A 112 -6.22 23.49 -4.40
CA LYS A 112 -5.49 24.47 -3.60
C LYS A 112 -4.86 23.81 -2.40
N PHE A 113 -3.54 23.94 -2.23
CA PHE A 113 -2.80 23.40 -1.10
C PHE A 113 -2.52 24.46 -0.02
N ASP A 114 -2.21 25.70 -0.44
CA ASP A 114 -2.08 26.87 0.43
C ASP A 114 -2.35 28.16 -0.36
N GLU A 115 -2.00 29.32 0.20
CA GLU A 115 -2.26 30.61 -0.46
C GLU A 115 -1.46 30.79 -1.75
N ASN A 116 -0.27 30.19 -1.84
CA ASN A 116 0.67 30.33 -2.94
C ASN A 116 0.79 29.07 -3.83
N ALA A 117 0.18 27.96 -3.41
CA ALA A 117 0.32 26.67 -4.07
C ALA A 117 -1.04 26.12 -4.50
N SER A 118 -1.26 26.13 -5.81
CA SER A 118 -2.45 25.56 -6.42
C SER A 118 -2.14 24.93 -7.78
N VAL A 119 -3.02 24.02 -8.22
CA VAL A 119 -2.91 23.36 -9.53
C VAL A 119 -4.25 23.39 -10.23
N ASN A 120 -4.24 23.82 -11.48
CA ASN A 120 -5.42 23.77 -12.35
C ASN A 120 -5.63 22.32 -12.81
N LEU A 121 -6.85 21.84 -12.65
CA LEU A 121 -7.24 20.50 -13.12
C LEU A 121 -7.48 20.51 -14.66
N PRO A 122 -7.29 19.36 -15.32
CA PRO A 122 -7.67 19.18 -16.71
C PRO A 122 -9.16 19.50 -16.93
N GLN A 123 -9.50 19.90 -18.15
CA GLN A 123 -10.85 20.40 -18.51
C GLN A 123 -11.96 19.37 -18.20
N ASN A 124 -11.68 18.08 -18.40
CA ASN A 124 -12.60 16.98 -18.11
C ASN A 124 -12.86 16.76 -16.62
N LEU A 125 -12.05 17.33 -15.72
CA LEU A 125 -12.16 17.22 -14.27
C LEU A 125 -12.59 18.53 -13.59
N ARG A 126 -12.96 19.54 -14.35
CA ARG A 126 -13.25 20.89 -13.85
C ARG A 126 -14.42 20.94 -12.87
N ASN A 127 -15.37 20.02 -12.99
CA ASN A 127 -16.55 19.91 -12.12
C ASN A 127 -16.38 18.85 -11.01
N ALA A 128 -15.23 18.18 -10.94
CA ALA A 128 -15.00 17.18 -9.91
C ALA A 128 -14.84 17.86 -8.54
N VAL A 129 -15.53 17.34 -7.53
CA VAL A 129 -15.47 17.82 -6.15
C VAL A 129 -14.33 17.14 -5.39
N LYS A 130 -14.04 15.88 -5.73
CA LYS A 130 -12.93 15.10 -5.14
C LYS A 130 -12.04 14.55 -6.24
N ILE A 131 -10.75 14.65 -6.01
CA ILE A 131 -9.71 14.19 -6.94
C ILE A 131 -8.80 13.20 -6.22
N ALA A 132 -8.61 12.03 -6.82
CA ALA A 132 -7.51 11.15 -6.48
C ALA A 132 -6.30 11.46 -7.35
N VAL A 133 -5.11 11.47 -6.75
CA VAL A 133 -3.85 11.69 -7.47
C VAL A 133 -3.01 10.42 -7.44
N ASN A 134 -2.60 9.97 -8.63
CA ASN A 134 -1.74 8.82 -8.80
C ASN A 134 -0.33 9.09 -8.27
N PRO A 135 0.13 8.39 -7.21
CA PRO A 135 1.45 8.61 -6.64
C PRO A 135 2.61 8.35 -7.61
N SER A 136 2.41 7.50 -8.63
CA SER A 136 3.43 7.19 -9.64
C SER A 136 3.56 8.26 -10.73
N LYS A 137 2.62 9.20 -10.79
CA LYS A 137 2.60 10.29 -11.78
C LYS A 137 2.89 11.64 -11.14
N ILE A 138 3.90 11.67 -10.27
CA ILE A 138 4.42 12.88 -9.64
C ILE A 138 5.93 12.87 -9.82
N THR A 139 6.43 13.79 -10.63
CA THR A 139 7.86 13.97 -10.85
C THR A 139 8.48 14.80 -9.74
N LEU A 140 9.61 14.35 -9.20
CA LEU A 140 10.36 15.00 -8.11
C LEU A 140 11.64 15.65 -8.62
N SER A 141 12.01 16.79 -8.02
CA SER A 141 13.31 17.44 -8.22
C SER A 141 13.86 17.95 -6.87
N LYS A 142 15.17 17.87 -6.70
CA LYS A 142 15.88 18.46 -5.55
C LYS A 142 16.25 19.92 -5.78
N THR A 143 16.21 20.38 -7.01
CA THR A 143 16.48 21.75 -7.42
C THR A 143 15.20 22.41 -7.88
N PRO A 144 15.05 23.74 -7.68
CA PRO A 144 13.89 24.46 -8.16
C PRO A 144 13.81 24.39 -9.69
N ILE A 145 12.61 24.10 -10.20
CA ILE A 145 12.28 24.05 -11.62
C ILE A 145 11.02 24.91 -11.82
N GLU A 146 10.99 25.71 -12.85
CA GLU A 146 9.81 26.53 -13.20
C GLU A 146 8.58 25.64 -13.41
N GLY A 147 7.47 26.01 -12.80
CA GLY A 147 6.21 25.25 -12.85
C GLY A 147 6.11 24.08 -11.88
N TYR A 148 7.12 23.84 -11.02
CA TYR A 148 7.04 22.88 -9.94
C TYR A 148 6.53 23.56 -8.67
N LEU A 149 5.79 22.79 -7.86
CA LEU A 149 5.43 23.18 -6.50
C LEU A 149 6.57 22.88 -5.54
N GLU A 150 6.74 23.72 -4.53
CA GLU A 150 7.71 23.50 -3.45
C GLU A 150 7.03 22.87 -2.24
N GLY A 151 7.67 21.90 -1.61
CA GLY A 151 7.23 21.29 -0.36
C GLY A 151 8.42 20.87 0.49
N ILE A 152 8.14 20.38 1.69
CA ILE A 152 9.15 19.84 2.62
C ILE A 152 9.01 18.33 2.68
N LEU A 153 10.12 17.65 2.51
CA LEU A 153 10.15 16.19 2.64
C LEU A 153 9.86 15.76 4.08
N HIS A 154 8.72 15.13 4.29
CA HIS A 154 8.24 14.76 5.61
C HIS A 154 8.71 13.36 6.04
N SER A 155 8.62 12.38 5.16
CA SER A 155 9.08 11.01 5.45
C SER A 155 9.33 10.21 4.18
N VAL A 156 10.16 9.19 4.31
CA VAL A 156 10.46 8.22 3.25
C VAL A 156 10.37 6.82 3.86
N SER A 157 9.71 5.91 3.15
CA SER A 157 9.60 4.51 3.56
C SER A 157 9.65 3.60 2.32
N LEU A 158 10.10 2.37 2.49
CA LEU A 158 10.06 1.38 1.42
C LEU A 158 8.61 1.02 1.09
N TYR A 159 8.26 1.01 -0.18
CA TYR A 159 6.93 0.68 -0.69
C TYR A 159 6.99 -0.55 -1.60
N LEU A 160 6.20 -1.58 -1.27
CA LEU A 160 6.10 -2.83 -2.01
C LEU A 160 7.46 -3.46 -2.38
N GLY A 161 8.48 -3.26 -1.52
CA GLY A 161 9.82 -3.83 -1.68
C GLY A 161 10.64 -3.31 -2.86
N LYS A 162 10.11 -2.40 -3.68
CA LYS A 162 10.74 -1.94 -4.93
C LYS A 162 11.04 -0.44 -4.92
N ASP A 163 10.06 0.37 -4.55
CA ASP A 163 10.12 1.83 -4.61
C ASP A 163 10.14 2.45 -3.22
N LEU A 164 10.39 3.75 -3.15
CA LEU A 164 10.22 4.56 -1.96
C LEU A 164 8.87 5.28 -2.00
N LEU A 165 8.09 5.16 -0.94
CA LEU A 165 6.96 6.05 -0.69
C LEU A 165 7.52 7.32 -0.03
N VAL A 166 7.49 8.39 -0.77
CA VAL A 166 7.94 9.73 -0.33
C VAL A 166 6.70 10.54 0.06
N LYS A 167 6.71 11.13 1.24
CA LYS A 167 5.66 12.04 1.70
C LYS A 167 6.19 13.46 1.76
N ILE A 168 5.52 14.36 1.07
CA ILE A 168 5.88 15.78 0.96
C ILE A 168 4.80 16.60 1.65
N LYS A 169 5.20 17.45 2.58
CA LYS A 169 4.31 18.41 3.23
C LYS A 169 4.26 19.70 2.40
N ILE A 170 3.06 20.15 2.07
CA ILE A 170 2.78 21.43 1.43
C ILE A 170 1.54 22.04 2.10
N GLY A 171 1.67 23.20 2.72
CA GLY A 171 0.62 23.74 3.59
C GLY A 171 0.21 22.73 4.65
N ASP A 172 -1.09 22.46 4.75
CA ASP A 172 -1.65 21.46 5.66
C ASP A 172 -1.75 20.05 5.05
N PHE A 173 -1.33 19.89 3.80
CA PHE A 173 -1.47 18.64 3.05
C PHE A 173 -0.20 17.80 3.07
N LEU A 174 -0.39 16.50 2.90
CA LEU A 174 0.66 15.50 2.79
C LEU A 174 0.49 14.77 1.45
N ILE A 175 1.32 15.16 0.48
CA ILE A 175 1.35 14.52 -0.84
C ILE A 175 2.20 13.25 -0.74
N LYS A 176 1.65 12.14 -1.22
CA LYS A 176 2.36 10.85 -1.29
C LYS A 176 2.77 10.60 -2.74
N THR A 177 4.03 10.28 -2.97
CA THR A 177 4.56 9.95 -4.30
C THR A 177 5.50 8.77 -4.23
N LEU A 178 5.74 8.13 -5.35
CA LEU A 178 6.69 7.03 -5.48
C LEU A 178 7.98 7.54 -6.12
N ALA A 179 9.10 7.03 -5.64
CA ALA A 179 10.40 7.31 -6.20
C ALA A 179 11.24 6.03 -6.26
N PRO A 180 12.19 5.89 -7.21
CA PRO A 180 13.09 4.75 -7.26
C PRO A 180 13.89 4.59 -5.97
N ASN A 181 14.09 3.36 -5.51
CA ASN A 181 14.86 3.07 -4.30
C ASN A 181 16.33 3.47 -4.37
N SER A 182 16.83 3.73 -5.58
CA SER A 182 18.18 4.28 -5.79
C SER A 182 18.32 5.76 -5.39
N GLN A 183 17.22 6.49 -5.26
CA GLN A 183 17.23 7.90 -4.88
C GLN A 183 17.45 8.07 -3.36
N LYS A 184 18.32 9.02 -3.01
CA LYS A 184 18.58 9.37 -1.60
C LYS A 184 17.80 10.64 -1.26
N PHE A 185 17.13 10.63 -0.12
CA PHE A 185 16.34 11.75 0.39
C PHE A 185 16.74 12.04 1.85
N ASN A 186 16.73 13.33 2.23
CA ASN A 186 16.93 13.75 3.61
C ASN A 186 15.63 14.35 4.16
N ILE A 187 15.12 13.82 5.27
CA ILE A 187 13.92 14.35 5.90
C ILE A 187 14.15 15.81 6.29
N GLY A 188 13.17 16.67 5.99
CA GLY A 188 13.25 18.11 6.22
C GLY A 188 13.85 18.91 5.06
N GLU A 189 14.42 18.27 4.03
CA GLU A 189 14.89 19.01 2.84
C GLU A 189 13.73 19.56 2.02
N ARG A 190 13.99 20.67 1.30
CA ARG A 190 13.06 21.18 0.29
C ARG A 190 13.05 20.23 -0.89
N ILE A 191 11.86 19.95 -1.38
CA ILE A 191 11.64 19.12 -2.57
C ILE A 191 10.66 19.84 -3.50
N TYR A 192 10.92 19.76 -4.79
CA TYR A 192 10.08 20.33 -5.82
C TYR A 192 9.37 19.19 -6.54
N PHE A 193 8.11 19.39 -6.87
CA PHE A 193 7.32 18.35 -7.52
C PHE A 193 6.30 18.89 -8.48
N LYS A 194 5.93 18.09 -9.45
CA LYS A 194 4.94 18.40 -10.47
C LYS A 194 4.05 17.19 -10.70
N PHE A 195 2.77 17.42 -10.90
CA PHE A 195 1.85 16.39 -11.35
C PHE A 195 1.97 16.21 -12.85
N ASP A 196 2.24 14.98 -13.28
CA ASP A 196 2.41 14.64 -14.69
C ASP A 196 1.04 14.47 -15.38
N GLU A 197 1.05 14.34 -16.70
CA GLU A 197 -0.18 14.10 -17.46
C GLU A 197 -0.88 12.81 -17.02
N GLY A 198 -2.21 12.88 -16.83
CA GLY A 198 -3.02 11.78 -16.33
C GLY A 198 -2.78 11.43 -14.86
N ALA A 199 -2.19 12.33 -14.06
CA ALA A 199 -2.05 12.14 -12.62
C ALA A 199 -3.37 12.20 -11.85
N PHE A 200 -4.37 12.88 -12.39
CA PHE A 200 -5.62 13.19 -11.73
C PHE A 200 -6.76 12.27 -12.16
N LEU A 201 -7.54 11.78 -11.20
CA LEU A 201 -8.77 11.03 -11.41
C LEU A 201 -9.89 11.65 -10.59
N GLY A 202 -11.01 11.98 -11.22
CA GLY A 202 -12.22 12.44 -10.52
C GLY A 202 -12.87 11.28 -9.76
N LEU A 203 -13.24 11.54 -8.51
CA LEU A 203 -14.03 10.62 -7.69
C LEU A 203 -15.47 11.12 -7.62
N GLU A 204 -16.43 10.26 -7.89
CA GLU A 204 -17.87 10.50 -7.70
C GLU A 204 -18.28 10.49 -6.23
#